data_9eb8c7cf0972633b1723f5742f53e3a2
#
_entry.id   9eb8c7cf0972633b1723f5742f53e3a2
#
_cell.length_a   1.000
_cell.length_b   1.000
_cell.length_c   1.000
_cell.angle_alpha   90.00
_cell.angle_beta   90.00
_cell.angle_gamma   90.00
#
_symmetry.space_group_name_H-M   'P 1'
#
loop_
_entity.id
_entity.type
_entity.pdbx_description
1 polymer ?
#
loop_
_entity_poly.entity_id
_entity_poly.type
_entity_poly.pdbx_seq_one_letter_code
_entity_poly.pdbx_strand_id
1 'polypeptide(L)'
;MTFYKLLTPDFVVTNPKGTLAQLCHEGWKQVNVLSSPAGSARGNHYHKDNLECFYVVSGQIKVVFTTIDKSESEERVFNQGEMFAILPNVVHSLDSVTDTVMVALYDKGVENETGEKDIWSVE
;
A
#
# COMPACT_ATOMS: atom_id res chain seq x y z
N MET A 1 -18.85 -3.04 0.92
CA MET A 1 -17.94 -1.92 1.22
C MET A 1 -16.81 -1.86 0.22
N THR A 2 -16.35 -0.67 -0.13
CA THR A 2 -15.17 -0.49 -0.97
C THR A 2 -13.94 -0.34 -0.08
N PHE A 3 -12.97 -1.23 -0.22
CA PHE A 3 -11.76 -1.24 0.62
C PHE A 3 -10.59 -0.48 0.00
N TYR A 4 -10.49 -0.49 -1.33
CA TYR A 4 -9.35 0.05 -2.04
C TYR A 4 -9.75 0.57 -3.42
N LYS A 5 -8.82 1.31 -4.03
CA LYS A 5 -8.94 1.78 -5.42
C LYS A 5 -7.77 1.23 -6.21
N LEU A 6 -8.03 0.77 -7.42
CA LEU A 6 -6.95 0.45 -8.36
C LEU A 6 -6.44 1.74 -8.98
N LEU A 7 -5.13 1.88 -9.03
CA LEU A 7 -4.46 3.04 -9.59
C LEU A 7 -3.49 2.59 -10.68
N THR A 8 -2.99 3.56 -11.43
CA THR A 8 -1.91 3.35 -12.39
C THR A 8 -0.86 4.42 -12.16
N PRO A 9 0.43 4.13 -12.43
CA PRO A 9 1.44 5.18 -12.49
C PRO A 9 1.04 6.28 -13.50
N ASP A 10 1.60 7.46 -13.36
CA ASP A 10 1.41 8.54 -14.34
C ASP A 10 1.78 8.06 -15.73
N PHE A 11 2.94 7.42 -15.86
CA PHE A 11 3.36 6.76 -17.09
C PHE A 11 4.45 5.73 -16.81
N VAL A 12 4.62 4.81 -17.74
CA VAL A 12 5.68 3.80 -17.73
C VAL A 12 6.35 3.81 -19.10
N VAL A 13 7.68 3.89 -19.12
CA VAL A 13 8.49 3.86 -20.34
C VAL A 13 9.44 2.67 -20.26
N THR A 14 9.40 1.82 -21.29
CA THR A 14 10.32 0.68 -21.43
C THR A 14 11.11 0.83 -22.71
N ASN A 15 12.43 0.67 -22.63
CA ASN A 15 13.34 0.73 -23.77
C ASN A 15 14.54 -0.19 -23.48
N PRO A 16 15.53 -0.31 -24.39
CA PRO A 16 16.69 -1.17 -24.13
C PRO A 16 17.50 -0.83 -22.88
N LYS A 17 17.32 0.37 -22.31
CA LYS A 17 18.00 0.77 -21.07
C LYS A 17 17.25 0.31 -19.82
N GLY A 18 16.03 -0.21 -19.96
CA GLY A 18 15.19 -0.67 -18.85
C GLY A 18 13.83 0.01 -18.81
N THR A 19 13.21 -0.01 -17.64
CA THR A 19 11.88 0.52 -17.44
C THR A 19 11.91 1.66 -16.40
N LEU A 20 11.26 2.78 -16.75
CA LEU A 20 11.04 3.90 -15.84
C LEU A 20 9.54 4.01 -15.59
N ALA A 21 9.14 3.97 -14.34
CA ALA A 21 7.76 4.21 -13.94
C ALA A 21 7.71 5.49 -13.10
N GLN A 22 7.00 6.50 -13.58
CA GLN A 22 6.67 7.65 -12.75
C GLN A 22 5.36 7.37 -12.05
N LEU A 23 5.42 7.19 -10.74
CA LEU A 23 4.24 6.79 -9.97
C LEU A 23 3.27 7.95 -9.79
N CYS A 24 3.81 9.15 -9.53
CA CYS A 24 3.03 10.36 -9.27
C CYS A 24 3.94 11.57 -9.44
N HIS A 25 3.36 12.76 -9.45
CA HIS A 25 4.09 14.03 -9.45
C HIS A 25 3.52 15.04 -8.45
N GLU A 26 2.45 14.67 -7.74
CA GLU A 26 1.82 15.51 -6.72
C GLU A 26 0.87 14.67 -5.86
N GLY A 27 0.40 15.25 -4.77
CA GLY A 27 -0.67 14.66 -3.95
C GLY A 27 -0.20 13.71 -2.86
N TRP A 28 1.10 13.44 -2.76
CA TRP A 28 1.66 12.51 -1.78
C TRP A 28 2.75 13.19 -0.96
N LYS A 29 2.66 13.10 0.36
CA LYS A 29 3.58 13.80 1.27
C LYS A 29 4.61 12.90 1.94
N GLN A 30 4.39 11.60 1.93
CA GLN A 30 5.32 10.65 2.52
C GLN A 30 5.54 9.50 1.58
N VAL A 31 6.79 9.05 1.45
CA VAL A 31 7.18 7.93 0.60
C VAL A 31 8.05 6.97 1.42
N ASN A 32 7.66 5.71 1.44
CA ASN A 32 8.45 4.65 2.08
C ASN A 32 8.76 3.56 1.06
N VAL A 33 9.89 2.91 1.23
CA VAL A 33 10.23 1.71 0.47
C VAL A 33 10.21 0.53 1.43
N LEU A 34 9.51 -0.53 1.04
CA LEU A 34 9.41 -1.75 1.83
C LEU A 34 10.05 -2.91 1.07
N SER A 35 11.00 -3.56 1.73
CA SER A 35 11.56 -4.83 1.25
C SER A 35 11.20 -5.89 2.26
N SER A 36 10.51 -6.94 1.84
CA SER A 36 9.98 -7.94 2.75
C SER A 36 10.26 -9.35 2.21
N PRO A 37 10.79 -10.26 3.04
CA PRO A 37 11.03 -11.62 2.58
C PRO A 37 9.74 -12.41 2.43
N ALA A 38 9.76 -13.42 1.58
CA ALA A 38 8.65 -14.35 1.42
C ALA A 38 8.22 -14.92 2.77
N GLY A 39 6.91 -15.01 2.97
CA GLY A 39 6.33 -15.55 4.21
C GLY A 39 6.21 -14.54 5.34
N SER A 40 6.69 -13.30 5.18
CA SER A 40 6.52 -12.26 6.19
C SER A 40 5.16 -11.59 6.06
N ALA A 41 4.65 -11.08 7.17
CA ALA A 41 3.39 -10.35 7.23
C ALA A 41 3.61 -9.01 7.92
N ARG A 42 2.99 -7.95 7.38
CA ARG A 42 2.97 -6.62 7.96
C ARG A 42 1.54 -6.15 8.08
N GLY A 43 1.27 -5.27 9.05
CA GLY A 43 0.00 -4.57 9.11
C GLY A 43 -0.88 -5.05 10.24
N ASN A 44 -2.10 -5.43 9.90
CA ASN A 44 -3.19 -5.63 10.82
C ASN A 44 -3.51 -4.33 11.57
N HIS A 45 -3.46 -3.23 10.81
CA HIS A 45 -3.72 -1.88 11.29
C HIS A 45 -4.51 -1.10 10.23
N TYR A 46 -4.91 0.11 10.58
CA TYR A 46 -5.59 1.03 9.67
C TYR A 46 -5.14 2.46 9.92
N HIS A 47 -5.42 3.32 8.95
CA HIS A 47 -5.19 4.76 9.04
C HIS A 47 -6.55 5.45 9.01
N LYS A 48 -6.74 6.47 9.83
CA LYS A 48 -8.00 7.22 9.87
C LYS A 48 -8.02 8.35 8.84
N ASP A 49 -6.89 8.99 8.64
CA ASP A 49 -6.80 10.21 7.84
C ASP A 49 -6.09 10.01 6.51
N ASN A 50 -5.25 8.98 6.40
CA ASN A 50 -4.43 8.75 5.22
C ASN A 50 -5.06 7.81 4.21
N LEU A 51 -4.92 8.18 2.95
CA LEU A 51 -4.99 7.26 1.83
C LEU A 51 -3.58 6.70 1.65
N GLU A 52 -3.42 5.40 1.73
CA GLU A 52 -2.14 4.72 1.57
C GLU A 52 -2.08 4.00 0.24
N CYS A 53 -1.16 4.44 -0.63
CA CYS A 53 -0.96 3.86 -1.94
C CYS A 53 0.25 2.94 -1.95
N PHE A 54 0.13 1.79 -2.61
CA PHE A 54 1.24 0.87 -2.83
C PHE A 54 1.49 0.66 -4.31
N TYR A 55 2.76 0.59 -4.68
CA TYR A 55 3.20 0.15 -5.99
C TYR A 55 4.13 -1.05 -5.80
N VAL A 56 3.81 -2.16 -6.44
CA VAL A 56 4.61 -3.39 -6.35
C VAL A 56 5.75 -3.30 -7.36
N VAL A 57 6.96 -3.04 -6.87
CA VAL A 57 8.16 -2.98 -7.72
C VAL A 57 8.56 -4.36 -8.17
N SER A 58 8.53 -5.34 -7.27
CA SER A 58 8.84 -6.74 -7.59
C SER A 58 8.14 -7.68 -6.61
N GLY A 59 7.85 -8.88 -7.07
CA GLY A 59 7.25 -9.93 -6.27
C GLY A 59 5.73 -9.94 -6.29
N GLN A 60 5.16 -10.66 -5.34
CA GLN A 60 3.72 -10.89 -5.22
C GLN A 60 3.30 -10.72 -3.76
N ILE A 61 2.26 -9.93 -3.53
CA ILE A 61 1.74 -9.63 -2.20
C ILE A 61 0.26 -9.99 -2.12
N LYS A 62 -0.14 -10.65 -1.05
CA LYS A 62 -1.55 -10.86 -0.73
C LYS A 62 -1.97 -9.84 0.31
N VAL A 63 -3.03 -9.11 0.03
CA VAL A 63 -3.58 -8.13 0.96
C VAL A 63 -4.93 -8.62 1.44
N VAL A 64 -5.11 -8.60 2.76
CA VAL A 64 -6.39 -8.89 3.39
C VAL A 64 -6.95 -7.57 3.91
N PHE A 65 -8.12 -7.22 3.42
CA PHE A 65 -8.84 -6.00 3.81
C PHE A 65 -10.01 -6.39 4.70
N THR A 66 -10.24 -5.63 5.78
CA THR A 66 -11.30 -5.94 6.73
C THR A 66 -11.87 -4.63 7.27
N THR A 67 -13.18 -4.61 7.54
CA THR A 67 -13.79 -3.52 8.28
C THR A 67 -13.32 -3.55 9.74
N ILE A 68 -13.36 -2.40 10.42
CA ILE A 68 -12.93 -2.30 11.82
C ILE A 68 -13.74 -3.24 12.71
N ASP A 69 -15.04 -3.37 12.45
CA ASP A 69 -15.95 -4.25 13.22
C ASP A 69 -15.87 -5.72 12.76
N LYS A 70 -15.05 -6.02 11.75
CA LYS A 70 -14.81 -7.36 11.20
C LYS A 70 -16.02 -7.98 10.50
N SER A 71 -17.04 -7.18 10.14
CA SER A 71 -18.25 -7.68 9.50
C SER A 71 -18.07 -8.02 8.02
N GLU A 72 -17.09 -7.40 7.35
CA GLU A 72 -16.81 -7.62 5.94
C GLU A 72 -15.30 -7.74 5.73
N SER A 73 -14.90 -8.59 4.80
CA SER A 73 -13.49 -8.74 4.42
C SER A 73 -13.35 -9.16 2.96
N GLU A 74 -12.18 -8.89 2.40
CA GLU A 74 -11.81 -9.25 1.03
C GLU A 74 -10.32 -9.54 1.00
N GLU A 75 -9.92 -10.50 0.18
CA GLU A 75 -8.51 -10.77 -0.12
C GLU A 75 -8.24 -10.46 -1.58
N ARG A 76 -7.05 -9.95 -1.85
CA ARG A 76 -6.57 -9.77 -3.21
C ARG A 76 -5.07 -9.94 -3.28
N VAL A 77 -4.61 -10.58 -4.37
CA VAL A 77 -3.19 -10.71 -4.68
C VAL A 77 -2.82 -9.65 -5.72
N PHE A 78 -1.75 -8.91 -5.43
CA PHE A 78 -1.19 -7.92 -6.34
C PHE A 78 0.19 -8.37 -6.82
N ASN A 79 0.48 -8.12 -8.08
CA ASN A 79 1.70 -8.53 -8.75
C ASN A 79 2.55 -7.34 -9.14
N GLN A 80 3.78 -7.63 -9.58
CA GLN A 80 4.71 -6.61 -10.09
C GLN A 80 4.03 -5.66 -11.07
N GLY A 81 4.23 -4.38 -10.88
CA GLY A 81 3.68 -3.32 -11.74
C GLY A 81 2.28 -2.87 -11.37
N GLU A 82 1.61 -3.54 -10.45
CA GLU A 82 0.28 -3.13 -10.02
C GLU A 82 0.36 -2.07 -8.91
N MET A 83 -0.63 -1.19 -8.91
CA MET A 83 -0.71 -0.05 -7.99
C MET A 83 -2.13 0.06 -7.43
N PHE A 84 -2.24 0.27 -6.14
CA PHE A 84 -3.54 0.36 -5.48
C PHE A 84 -3.46 1.28 -4.27
N ALA A 85 -4.59 1.84 -3.87
CA ALA A 85 -4.67 2.68 -2.67
C ALA A 85 -5.70 2.10 -1.71
N ILE A 86 -5.30 1.98 -0.45
CA ILE A 86 -6.17 1.51 0.63
C ILE A 86 -6.88 2.71 1.23
N LEU A 87 -8.20 2.63 1.34
CA LEU A 87 -9.02 3.72 1.85
C LEU A 87 -8.83 3.88 3.37
N PRO A 88 -9.07 5.09 3.91
CA PRO A 88 -9.06 5.29 5.35
C PRO A 88 -10.05 4.35 6.06
N ASN A 89 -9.72 3.97 7.29
CA ASN A 89 -10.52 3.10 8.15
C ASN A 89 -10.68 1.66 7.64
N VAL A 90 -9.83 1.24 6.70
CA VAL A 90 -9.78 -0.14 6.24
C VAL A 90 -8.60 -0.83 6.92
N VAL A 91 -8.90 -1.85 7.71
CA VAL A 91 -7.88 -2.70 8.33
C VAL A 91 -7.22 -3.54 7.24
N HIS A 92 -5.90 -3.57 7.21
CA HIS A 92 -5.20 -4.33 6.18
C HIS A 92 -4.01 -5.07 6.76
N SER A 93 -3.72 -6.22 6.16
CA SER A 93 -2.48 -6.95 6.35
C SER A 93 -1.87 -7.26 4.99
N LEU A 94 -0.55 -7.23 4.94
CA LEU A 94 0.25 -7.40 3.73
C LEU A 94 1.10 -8.65 3.91
N ASP A 95 0.76 -9.71 3.20
CA ASP A 95 1.45 -10.99 3.28
C ASP A 95 2.32 -11.17 2.03
N SER A 96 3.64 -11.21 2.19
CA SER A 96 4.56 -11.43 1.08
C SER A 96 4.53 -12.89 0.65
N VAL A 97 3.96 -13.15 -0.53
CA VAL A 97 3.93 -14.51 -1.11
C VAL A 97 5.32 -14.91 -1.60
N THR A 98 6.01 -13.97 -2.22
CA THR A 98 7.42 -14.06 -2.61
C THR A 98 8.18 -12.96 -1.88
N ASP A 99 9.50 -12.85 -2.08
CA ASP A 99 10.22 -11.64 -1.71
C ASP A 99 9.59 -10.48 -2.46
N THR A 100 9.30 -9.38 -1.78
CA THR A 100 8.67 -8.20 -2.36
C THR A 100 9.46 -6.94 -2.11
N VAL A 101 9.39 -6.04 -3.09
CA VAL A 101 9.80 -4.65 -2.92
C VAL A 101 8.62 -3.80 -3.34
N MET A 102 8.21 -2.89 -2.45
CA MET A 102 7.10 -1.98 -2.71
C MET A 102 7.46 -0.56 -2.35
N VAL A 103 6.82 0.38 -3.03
CA VAL A 103 6.81 1.80 -2.64
C VAL A 103 5.45 2.09 -2.01
N ALA A 104 5.46 2.67 -0.83
CA ALA A 104 4.25 3.12 -0.14
C ALA A 104 4.21 4.65 -0.12
N LEU A 105 3.06 5.21 -0.46
CA LEU A 105 2.83 6.64 -0.53
C LEU A 105 1.65 6.99 0.38
N TYR A 106 1.78 8.07 1.15
CA TYR A 106 0.71 8.56 2.04
C TYR A 106 0.36 9.98 1.63
N ASP A 107 -0.93 10.26 1.47
CA ASP A 107 -1.36 11.59 0.98
C ASP A 107 -1.13 12.70 2.00
N LYS A 108 -1.23 12.41 3.29
CA LYS A 108 -1.06 13.40 4.36
C LYS A 108 0.19 13.17 5.21
N GLY A 109 0.71 11.96 5.19
CA GLY A 109 1.79 11.53 6.08
C GLY A 109 1.23 10.89 7.35
N VAL A 110 1.95 9.88 7.85
CA VAL A 110 1.54 9.11 9.03
C VAL A 110 1.78 9.92 10.30
N GLU A 111 2.86 10.67 10.35
CA GLU A 111 3.18 11.52 11.51
C GLU A 111 2.66 12.93 11.30
N ASN A 112 1.95 13.47 12.29
CA ASN A 112 1.52 14.87 12.25
C ASN A 112 2.62 15.78 12.82
N GLU A 113 2.35 17.09 12.88
CA GLU A 113 3.32 18.10 13.34
C GLU A 113 3.73 17.90 14.81
N THR A 114 2.91 17.23 15.62
CA THR A 114 3.22 16.95 17.03
C THR A 114 3.89 15.60 17.23
N GLY A 115 4.13 14.83 16.15
CA GLY A 115 4.73 13.51 16.21
C GLY A 115 3.75 12.37 16.49
N GLU A 116 2.46 12.67 16.56
CA GLU A 116 1.44 11.63 16.69
C GLU A 116 1.32 10.87 15.37
N LYS A 117 1.09 9.57 15.46
CA LYS A 117 1.01 8.70 14.28
C LYS A 117 -0.43 8.28 13.99
N ASP A 118 -0.81 8.38 12.72
CA ASP A 118 -2.08 7.88 12.21
C ASP A 118 -1.95 6.39 11.91
N ILE A 119 -1.68 5.60 12.94
CA ILE A 119 -1.62 4.15 12.86
C ILE A 119 -2.43 3.58 14.03
N TRP A 120 -3.40 2.73 13.71
CA TRP A 120 -4.33 2.17 14.69
C TRP A 120 -4.38 0.67 14.54
N SER A 121 -4.18 -0.05 15.64
CA SER A 121 -4.24 -1.51 15.66
C SER A 121 -5.64 -1.99 15.99
N VAL A 122 -6.00 -3.17 15.49
CA VAL A 122 -7.21 -3.90 15.89
C VAL A 122 -6.83 -5.05 16.78
N GLU A 123 -7.67 -5.27 17.76
CA GLU A 123 -7.54 -6.41 18.67
C GLU A 123 -8.41 -7.59 18.22
#